data_fd0c9325dbc635a8995189f7c513450f
#
_entry.id   fd0c9325dbc635a8995189f7c513450f
#
_cell.length_a   1.000
_cell.length_b   1.000
_cell.length_c   1.000
_cell.angle_alpha   90.00
_cell.angle_beta   90.00
_cell.angle_gamma   90.00
#
_symmetry.space_group_name_H-M   'P 1'
#
loop_
_entity.id
_entity.type
_entity.pdbx_description
1 polymer ?
#
loop_
_entity_poly.entity_id
_entity_poly.type
_entity_poly.pdbx_seq_one_letter_code
_entity_poly.pdbx_strand_id
1 'polypeptide(L)'
;MLELSHVTFRYAEGLPDVLIDISLSFDKGEFVAITGRNGCGKTTVTRLLTGLEKAASGQILYHGKDVTREEPSERSRFIGYVFQQPDRQMFMPTVREEIAFGPYQQGKRGAELEAAVARAMQDTDTEALAEEYPRILSRGDQQRVAIASALAMDTEYLVLDEPTSGQDGREKQRLMKLMESLQEKGITIILVTHDMDIVAKDCTRVIVIAEHEIVFDGHPSELFSAENRPEDWGLAYPPAVRLGRKLPGSPYCKDMNAFCRAFYELKGGKIE
;
A
#
# COMPACT_ATOMS: atom_id res chain seq x y z
N MET A 1 -15.26 -5.90 -2.41
CA MET A 1 -14.93 -5.45 -1.05
C MET A 1 -14.14 -6.54 -0.36
N LEU A 2 -13.00 -6.21 0.24
CA LEU A 2 -12.18 -7.08 1.11
C LEU A 2 -12.34 -6.56 2.54
N GLU A 3 -12.55 -7.46 3.52
CA GLU A 3 -12.96 -7.05 4.88
C GLU A 3 -12.31 -7.95 5.94
N LEU A 4 -11.89 -7.34 7.04
CA LEU A 4 -11.64 -8.00 8.32
C LEU A 4 -12.83 -7.70 9.24
N SER A 5 -13.42 -8.71 9.85
CA SER A 5 -14.56 -8.59 10.75
C SER A 5 -14.23 -9.19 12.10
N HIS A 6 -14.11 -8.32 13.11
CA HIS A 6 -13.82 -8.68 14.50
C HIS A 6 -12.57 -9.58 14.66
N VAL A 7 -11.50 -9.26 13.91
CA VAL A 7 -10.29 -10.08 13.86
C VAL A 7 -9.37 -9.80 15.04
N THR A 8 -9.03 -10.84 15.77
CA THR A 8 -7.98 -10.83 16.80
C THR A 8 -6.86 -11.74 16.36
N PHE A 9 -5.60 -11.32 16.61
CA PHE A 9 -4.42 -12.08 16.23
C PHE A 9 -3.33 -12.08 17.29
N ARG A 10 -2.70 -13.26 17.47
CA ARG A 10 -1.46 -13.49 18.23
C ARG A 10 -0.56 -14.45 17.49
N TYR A 11 0.77 -14.28 17.62
CA TYR A 11 1.74 -15.13 16.92
C TYR A 11 1.84 -16.55 17.45
N ALA A 12 1.52 -16.78 18.73
CA ALA A 12 1.46 -18.10 19.32
C ALA A 12 0.49 -18.12 20.49
N GLU A 13 0.00 -19.30 20.83
CA GLU A 13 -0.84 -19.51 22.01
C GLU A 13 -0.08 -19.10 23.28
N GLY A 14 -0.72 -18.30 24.16
CA GLY A 14 -0.09 -17.77 25.38
C GLY A 14 0.73 -16.49 25.19
N LEU A 15 0.96 -16.00 23.94
CA LEU A 15 1.52 -14.68 23.71
C LEU A 15 0.45 -13.59 23.74
N PRO A 16 0.81 -12.32 24.02
CA PRO A 16 -0.12 -11.20 23.94
C PRO A 16 -0.72 -11.03 22.54
N ASP A 17 -1.93 -10.51 22.50
CA ASP A 17 -2.57 -10.16 21.25
C ASP A 17 -1.84 -8.98 20.60
N VAL A 18 -1.59 -9.10 19.29
CA VAL A 18 -0.96 -8.07 18.44
C VAL A 18 -2.02 -7.19 17.80
N LEU A 19 -3.20 -7.76 17.56
CA LEU A 19 -4.39 -7.07 17.06
C LEU A 19 -5.58 -7.54 17.87
N ILE A 20 -6.44 -6.61 18.30
CA ILE A 20 -7.59 -6.87 19.15
C ILE A 20 -8.85 -6.33 18.49
N ASP A 21 -9.77 -7.23 18.12
CA ASP A 21 -11.09 -6.89 17.58
C ASP A 21 -11.07 -5.91 16.39
N ILE A 22 -10.14 -6.14 15.45
CA ILE A 22 -9.97 -5.28 14.29
C ILE A 22 -11.09 -5.52 13.28
N SER A 23 -11.79 -4.46 12.92
CA SER A 23 -12.77 -4.44 11.82
C SER A 23 -12.40 -3.38 10.80
N LEU A 24 -12.14 -3.78 9.55
CA LEU A 24 -11.71 -2.94 8.43
C LEU A 24 -12.34 -3.43 7.14
N SER A 25 -12.70 -2.51 6.26
CA SER A 25 -13.11 -2.82 4.89
C SER A 25 -12.27 -2.02 3.89
N PHE A 26 -12.01 -2.60 2.73
CA PHE A 26 -11.32 -1.97 1.62
C PHE A 26 -12.22 -2.04 0.39
N ASP A 27 -12.65 -0.87 -0.08
CA ASP A 27 -13.48 -0.76 -1.27
C ASP A 27 -12.62 -0.73 -2.54
N LYS A 28 -13.27 -1.04 -3.68
CA LYS A 28 -12.56 -1.06 -4.96
C LYS A 28 -12.09 0.33 -5.38
N GLY A 29 -10.82 0.43 -5.78
CA GLY A 29 -10.23 1.66 -6.29
C GLY A 29 -9.84 2.67 -5.21
N GLU A 30 -9.80 2.29 -3.94
CA GLU A 30 -9.23 3.13 -2.87
C GLU A 30 -7.69 3.13 -2.94
N PHE A 31 -7.08 4.23 -2.48
CA PHE A 31 -5.67 4.28 -2.14
C PHE A 31 -5.54 4.51 -0.63
N VAL A 32 -5.38 3.42 0.10
CA VAL A 32 -5.43 3.39 1.57
C VAL A 32 -4.02 3.29 2.14
N ALA A 33 -3.66 4.20 3.04
CA ALA A 33 -2.47 4.05 3.88
C ALA A 33 -2.81 3.36 5.20
N ILE A 34 -1.99 2.39 5.61
CA ILE A 34 -1.98 1.84 6.96
C ILE A 34 -0.72 2.35 7.66
N THR A 35 -0.88 3.08 8.75
CA THR A 35 0.23 3.71 9.48
C THR A 35 0.13 3.52 11.00
N GLY A 36 1.14 3.95 11.74
CA GLY A 36 1.26 3.80 13.19
C GLY A 36 2.69 3.51 13.62
N ARG A 37 2.93 3.43 14.92
CA ARG A 37 4.27 3.13 15.49
C ARG A 37 4.81 1.78 15.02
N ASN A 38 6.13 1.62 15.09
CA ASN A 38 6.74 0.31 14.83
C ASN A 38 6.24 -0.72 15.85
N GLY A 39 5.90 -1.92 15.36
CA GLY A 39 5.39 -3.01 16.20
C GLY A 39 3.89 -2.95 16.53
N CYS A 40 3.14 -1.93 16.07
CA CYS A 40 1.70 -1.81 16.38
C CYS A 40 0.78 -2.79 15.59
N GLY A 41 1.32 -3.61 14.67
CA GLY A 41 0.52 -4.62 13.96
C GLY A 41 0.24 -4.32 12.47
N LYS A 42 0.79 -3.25 11.87
CA LYS A 42 0.56 -2.90 10.44
C LYS A 42 0.84 -4.06 9.48
N THR A 43 2.06 -4.59 9.51
CA THR A 43 2.46 -5.75 8.69
C THR A 43 1.63 -7.01 9.05
N THR A 44 1.18 -7.12 10.30
CA THR A 44 0.30 -8.23 10.72
C THR A 44 -1.06 -8.15 10.02
N VAL A 45 -1.67 -6.96 9.91
CA VAL A 45 -2.91 -6.76 9.14
C VAL A 45 -2.71 -7.20 7.69
N THR A 46 -1.64 -6.78 7.02
CA THR A 46 -1.40 -7.16 5.63
C THR A 46 -1.14 -8.65 5.46
N ARG A 47 -0.46 -9.30 6.40
CA ARG A 47 -0.25 -10.75 6.41
C ARG A 47 -1.53 -11.54 6.64
N LEU A 48 -2.43 -11.03 7.46
CA LEU A 48 -3.77 -11.60 7.65
C LEU A 48 -4.59 -11.51 6.36
N LEU A 49 -4.60 -10.36 5.69
CA LEU A 49 -5.30 -10.18 4.41
C LEU A 49 -4.80 -11.16 3.34
N THR A 50 -3.49 -11.36 3.27
CA THR A 50 -2.86 -12.25 2.26
C THR A 50 -2.83 -13.73 2.66
N GLY A 51 -3.29 -14.07 3.88
CA GLY A 51 -3.30 -15.46 4.38
C GLY A 51 -1.95 -15.99 4.85
N LEU A 52 -0.89 -15.14 4.87
CA LEU A 52 0.42 -15.48 5.42
C LEU A 52 0.37 -15.71 6.93
N GLU A 53 -0.62 -15.11 7.60
CA GLU A 53 -0.95 -15.39 9.00
C GLU A 53 -2.44 -15.77 9.10
N LYS A 54 -2.79 -16.52 10.15
CA LYS A 54 -4.15 -16.99 10.40
C LYS A 54 -4.73 -16.27 11.63
N ALA A 55 -5.93 -15.72 11.50
CA ALA A 55 -6.63 -15.06 12.61
C ALA A 55 -6.89 -16.05 13.77
N ALA A 56 -6.70 -15.59 15.00
CA ALA A 56 -7.08 -16.34 16.20
C ALA A 56 -8.61 -16.38 16.38
N SER A 57 -9.28 -15.28 16.05
CA SER A 57 -10.74 -15.17 15.99
C SER A 57 -11.17 -14.13 14.95
N GLY A 58 -12.47 -14.06 14.65
CA GLY A 58 -13.03 -13.20 13.63
C GLY A 58 -12.98 -13.83 12.24
N GLN A 59 -13.31 -13.03 11.23
CA GLN A 59 -13.42 -13.48 9.84
C GLN A 59 -12.73 -12.52 8.88
N ILE A 60 -12.24 -13.05 7.75
CA ILE A 60 -11.75 -12.29 6.62
C ILE A 60 -12.67 -12.61 5.45
N LEU A 61 -13.29 -11.59 4.88
CA LEU A 61 -14.30 -11.74 3.85
C LEU A 61 -13.82 -11.11 2.54
N TYR A 62 -13.99 -11.82 1.44
CA TYR A 62 -13.79 -11.31 0.09
C TYR A 62 -15.10 -11.41 -0.70
N HIS A 63 -15.66 -10.25 -1.08
CA HIS A 63 -17.01 -10.14 -1.67
C HIS A 63 -18.09 -10.90 -0.87
N GLY A 64 -18.00 -10.82 0.48
CA GLY A 64 -18.93 -11.49 1.40
C GLY A 64 -18.67 -12.99 1.58
N LYS A 65 -17.72 -13.58 0.86
CA LYS A 65 -17.28 -14.98 1.05
C LYS A 65 -16.23 -15.04 2.14
N ASP A 66 -16.37 -15.95 3.10
CA ASP A 66 -15.36 -16.20 4.12
C ASP A 66 -14.13 -16.88 3.50
N VAL A 67 -12.99 -16.16 3.56
CA VAL A 67 -11.68 -16.61 3.08
C VAL A 67 -10.68 -16.80 4.23
N THR A 68 -11.15 -16.77 5.49
CA THR A 68 -10.29 -16.79 6.70
C THR A 68 -9.31 -17.95 6.71
N ARG A 69 -9.72 -19.12 6.22
CA ARG A 69 -8.91 -20.35 6.19
C ARG A 69 -8.22 -20.62 4.86
N GLU A 70 -8.49 -19.82 3.82
CA GLU A 70 -7.84 -19.97 2.50
C GLU A 70 -6.32 -19.77 2.63
N GLU A 71 -5.57 -20.56 1.86
CA GLU A 71 -4.11 -20.47 1.80
C GLU A 71 -3.65 -19.26 0.98
N PRO A 72 -2.42 -18.75 1.16
CA PRO A 72 -1.89 -17.62 0.38
C PRO A 72 -1.99 -17.82 -1.13
N SER A 73 -1.80 -19.05 -1.63
CA SER A 73 -1.94 -19.40 -3.05
C SER A 73 -3.35 -19.24 -3.60
N GLU A 74 -4.37 -19.40 -2.76
CA GLU A 74 -5.77 -19.17 -3.15
C GLU A 74 -6.08 -17.66 -3.16
N ARG A 75 -5.61 -16.93 -2.15
CA ARG A 75 -5.81 -15.46 -2.03
C ARG A 75 -5.01 -14.67 -3.05
N SER A 76 -3.90 -15.22 -3.57
CA SER A 76 -3.10 -14.58 -4.64
C SER A 76 -3.90 -14.34 -5.94
N ARG A 77 -5.09 -14.94 -6.07
CA ARG A 77 -6.00 -14.69 -7.20
C ARG A 77 -6.67 -13.32 -7.18
N PHE A 78 -6.71 -12.66 -6.02
CA PHE A 78 -7.35 -11.35 -5.88
C PHE A 78 -6.51 -10.33 -5.13
N ILE A 79 -5.47 -10.77 -4.39
CA ILE A 79 -4.60 -9.88 -3.64
C ILE A 79 -3.12 -10.15 -3.94
N GLY A 80 -2.43 -9.16 -4.47
CA GLY A 80 -0.98 -9.17 -4.66
C GLY A 80 -0.27 -8.58 -3.44
N TYR A 81 0.89 -9.12 -3.09
CA TYR A 81 1.71 -8.64 -1.98
C TYR A 81 3.14 -8.34 -2.43
N VAL A 82 3.59 -7.14 -2.15
CA VAL A 82 4.96 -6.68 -2.43
C VAL A 82 5.67 -6.42 -1.11
N PHE A 83 6.72 -7.21 -0.85
CA PHE A 83 7.49 -7.14 0.39
C PHE A 83 8.34 -5.87 0.47
N GLN A 84 8.69 -5.47 1.70
CA GLN A 84 9.57 -4.34 1.98
C GLN A 84 10.95 -4.46 1.30
N GLN A 85 11.43 -5.70 1.11
CA GLN A 85 12.68 -6.03 0.42
C GLN A 85 12.34 -6.88 -0.82
N PRO A 86 12.15 -6.26 -1.99
CA PRO A 86 11.68 -6.97 -3.19
C PRO A 86 12.68 -8.00 -3.70
N ASP A 87 14.00 -7.82 -3.48
CA ASP A 87 15.04 -8.77 -3.83
C ASP A 87 14.86 -10.13 -3.16
N ARG A 88 14.24 -10.19 -1.99
CA ARG A 88 14.00 -11.45 -1.26
C ARG A 88 12.90 -12.30 -1.85
N GLN A 89 11.99 -11.72 -2.63
CA GLN A 89 10.93 -12.47 -3.29
C GLN A 89 11.31 -12.95 -4.70
N MET A 90 12.44 -12.44 -5.25
CA MET A 90 12.88 -12.76 -6.61
C MET A 90 13.78 -13.99 -6.63
N PHE A 91 13.48 -14.94 -7.50
CA PHE A 91 14.21 -16.23 -7.58
C PHE A 91 14.36 -16.77 -9.01
N MET A 92 13.72 -16.14 -10.00
CA MET A 92 13.82 -16.57 -11.40
C MET A 92 15.07 -15.98 -12.09
N PRO A 93 15.56 -16.61 -13.18
CA PRO A 93 16.73 -16.15 -13.93
C PRO A 93 16.52 -14.82 -14.65
N THR A 94 15.31 -14.54 -15.12
CA THR A 94 14.98 -13.30 -15.85
C THR A 94 13.76 -12.60 -15.26
N VAL A 95 13.65 -11.29 -15.51
CA VAL A 95 12.47 -10.49 -15.13
C VAL A 95 11.20 -11.05 -15.77
N ARG A 96 11.26 -11.44 -17.04
CA ARG A 96 10.12 -12.05 -17.75
C ARG A 96 9.62 -13.31 -17.05
N GLU A 97 10.54 -14.20 -16.68
CA GLU A 97 10.21 -15.45 -15.97
C GLU A 97 9.69 -15.19 -14.57
N GLU A 98 10.24 -14.18 -13.87
CA GLU A 98 9.77 -13.76 -12.55
C GLU A 98 8.32 -13.29 -12.59
N ILE A 99 7.97 -12.45 -13.58
CA ILE A 99 6.60 -11.97 -13.78
C ILE A 99 5.66 -13.10 -14.25
N ALA A 100 6.16 -14.03 -15.05
CA ALA A 100 5.40 -15.15 -15.57
C ALA A 100 5.07 -16.21 -14.52
N PHE A 101 5.84 -16.31 -13.44
CA PHE A 101 5.74 -17.38 -12.47
C PHE A 101 4.35 -17.48 -11.82
N GLY A 102 3.84 -16.37 -11.29
CA GLY A 102 2.53 -16.33 -10.62
C GLY A 102 1.38 -16.79 -11.53
N PRO A 103 1.15 -16.13 -12.66
CA PRO A 103 0.08 -16.52 -13.58
C PRO A 103 0.27 -17.95 -14.15
N TYR A 104 1.51 -18.41 -14.32
CA TYR A 104 1.77 -19.81 -14.69
C TYR A 104 1.27 -20.79 -13.59
N GLN A 105 1.51 -20.50 -12.32
CA GLN A 105 1.00 -21.32 -11.20
C GLN A 105 -0.53 -21.27 -11.11
N GLN A 106 -1.15 -20.17 -11.49
CA GLN A 106 -2.62 -20.07 -11.59
C GLN A 106 -3.22 -20.84 -12.78
N GLY A 107 -2.40 -21.43 -13.64
CA GLY A 107 -2.84 -22.26 -14.77
C GLY A 107 -2.84 -21.55 -16.13
N LYS A 108 -2.46 -20.28 -16.22
CA LYS A 108 -2.33 -19.59 -17.52
C LYS A 108 -1.21 -20.22 -18.35
N ARG A 109 -1.43 -20.33 -19.67
CA ARG A 109 -0.47 -20.95 -20.62
C ARG A 109 -0.50 -20.23 -21.96
N GLY A 110 0.58 -20.39 -22.74
CA GLY A 110 0.67 -19.90 -24.12
C GLY A 110 0.33 -18.44 -24.24
N ALA A 111 -0.53 -18.08 -25.20
CA ALA A 111 -0.89 -16.69 -25.49
C ALA A 111 -1.52 -15.94 -24.30
N GLU A 112 -2.26 -16.62 -23.44
CA GLU A 112 -2.85 -16.01 -22.24
C GLU A 112 -1.78 -15.58 -21.23
N LEU A 113 -0.79 -16.45 -21.00
CA LEU A 113 0.36 -16.14 -20.12
C LEU A 113 1.18 -14.98 -20.67
N GLU A 114 1.54 -15.05 -21.96
CA GLU A 114 2.31 -13.99 -22.61
C GLU A 114 1.60 -12.63 -22.57
N ALA A 115 0.28 -12.62 -22.79
CA ALA A 115 -0.53 -11.39 -22.72
C ALA A 115 -0.57 -10.81 -21.29
N ALA A 116 -0.67 -11.67 -20.26
CA ALA A 116 -0.66 -11.23 -18.87
C ALA A 116 0.70 -10.62 -18.50
N VAL A 117 1.80 -11.27 -18.88
CA VAL A 117 3.17 -10.80 -18.64
C VAL A 117 3.43 -9.48 -19.37
N ALA A 118 3.12 -9.41 -20.66
CA ALA A 118 3.35 -8.20 -21.47
C ALA A 118 2.57 -7.00 -20.91
N ARG A 119 1.31 -7.17 -20.52
CA ARG A 119 0.49 -6.14 -19.90
C ARG A 119 1.09 -5.66 -18.58
N ALA A 120 1.48 -6.58 -17.69
CA ALA A 120 2.09 -6.23 -16.42
C ALA A 120 3.42 -5.48 -16.58
N MET A 121 4.25 -5.90 -17.53
CA MET A 121 5.51 -5.22 -17.86
C MET A 121 5.27 -3.80 -18.40
N GLN A 122 4.31 -3.63 -19.29
CA GLN A 122 3.92 -2.33 -19.83
C GLN A 122 3.39 -1.42 -18.72
N ASP A 123 2.52 -1.93 -17.85
CA ASP A 123 1.94 -1.16 -16.75
C ASP A 123 2.99 -0.65 -15.76
N THR A 124 4.13 -1.33 -15.64
CA THR A 124 5.20 -1.02 -14.69
C THR A 124 6.47 -0.45 -15.33
N ASP A 125 6.48 -0.23 -16.66
CA ASP A 125 7.65 0.26 -17.42
C ASP A 125 8.89 -0.63 -17.19
N THR A 126 8.71 -1.96 -17.36
CA THR A 126 9.77 -2.97 -17.14
C THR A 126 10.12 -3.78 -18.39
N GLU A 127 9.55 -3.45 -19.58
CA GLU A 127 9.79 -4.21 -20.81
C GLU A 127 11.26 -4.26 -21.21
N ALA A 128 11.99 -3.15 -21.03
CA ALA A 128 13.41 -3.09 -21.35
C ALA A 128 14.28 -3.97 -20.45
N LEU A 129 13.74 -4.45 -19.33
CA LEU A 129 14.44 -5.27 -18.35
C LEU A 129 14.13 -6.77 -18.50
N ALA A 130 13.34 -7.16 -19.50
CA ALA A 130 12.76 -8.50 -19.64
C ALA A 130 13.77 -9.65 -19.48
N GLU A 131 14.95 -9.52 -20.06
CA GLU A 131 16.01 -10.54 -20.09
C GLU A 131 17.07 -10.35 -18.98
N GLU A 132 16.93 -9.29 -18.17
CA GLU A 132 17.86 -9.02 -17.08
C GLU A 132 17.63 -9.96 -15.88
N TYR A 133 18.69 -10.21 -15.10
CA TYR A 133 18.57 -10.94 -13.84
C TYR A 133 18.02 -10.00 -12.76
N PRO A 134 16.83 -10.30 -12.18
CA PRO A 134 16.11 -9.32 -11.35
C PRO A 134 16.88 -8.88 -10.10
N ARG A 135 17.73 -9.71 -9.52
CA ARG A 135 18.45 -9.37 -8.27
C ARG A 135 19.60 -8.37 -8.45
N ILE A 136 20.09 -8.13 -9.66
CA ILE A 136 21.15 -7.13 -9.92
C ILE A 136 20.59 -5.76 -10.29
N LEU A 137 19.29 -5.64 -10.46
CA LEU A 137 18.62 -4.39 -10.80
C LEU A 137 18.69 -3.38 -9.66
N SER A 138 18.50 -2.10 -9.99
CA SER A 138 18.32 -1.08 -8.96
C SER A 138 17.13 -1.41 -8.06
N ARG A 139 17.11 -0.89 -6.82
CA ARG A 139 16.01 -1.13 -5.90
C ARG A 139 14.66 -0.65 -6.45
N GLY A 140 14.64 0.47 -7.17
CA GLY A 140 13.44 0.98 -7.83
C GLY A 140 12.94 0.05 -8.93
N ASP A 141 13.85 -0.52 -9.75
CA ASP A 141 13.51 -1.50 -10.78
C ASP A 141 13.01 -2.80 -10.16
N GLN A 142 13.68 -3.30 -9.12
CA GLN A 142 13.22 -4.48 -8.37
C GLN A 142 11.80 -4.28 -7.82
N GLN A 143 11.50 -3.09 -7.30
CA GLN A 143 10.17 -2.76 -6.81
C GLN A 143 9.13 -2.83 -7.93
N ARG A 144 9.44 -2.27 -9.12
CA ARG A 144 8.54 -2.33 -10.28
C ARG A 144 8.34 -3.76 -10.79
N VAL A 145 9.40 -4.57 -10.83
CA VAL A 145 9.30 -6.00 -11.18
C VAL A 145 8.41 -6.76 -10.19
N ALA A 146 8.56 -6.51 -8.87
CA ALA A 146 7.72 -7.13 -7.86
C ALA A 146 6.24 -6.75 -8.00
N ILE A 147 5.96 -5.48 -8.33
CA ILE A 147 4.61 -5.00 -8.63
C ILE A 147 4.08 -5.67 -9.90
N ALA A 148 4.90 -5.76 -10.96
CA ALA A 148 4.53 -6.44 -12.20
C ALA A 148 4.15 -7.91 -11.97
N SER A 149 4.92 -8.62 -11.13
CA SER A 149 4.63 -10.02 -10.78
C SER A 149 3.27 -10.18 -10.07
N ALA A 150 2.91 -9.22 -9.20
CA ALA A 150 1.60 -9.20 -8.56
C ALA A 150 0.47 -8.88 -9.58
N LEU A 151 0.68 -7.89 -10.45
CA LEU A 151 -0.32 -7.47 -11.46
C LEU A 151 -0.59 -8.53 -12.52
N ALA A 152 0.41 -9.31 -12.91
CA ALA A 152 0.27 -10.38 -13.90
C ALA A 152 -0.73 -11.46 -13.47
N MET A 153 -1.00 -11.57 -12.18
CA MET A 153 -2.00 -12.47 -11.59
C MET A 153 -3.44 -11.94 -11.65
N ASP A 154 -3.68 -10.77 -12.28
CA ASP A 154 -4.98 -10.09 -12.37
C ASP A 154 -5.59 -9.74 -10.99
N THR A 155 -4.76 -9.33 -10.04
CA THR A 155 -5.19 -8.99 -8.67
C THR A 155 -6.03 -7.71 -8.62
N GLU A 156 -7.06 -7.70 -7.76
CA GLU A 156 -7.91 -6.52 -7.51
C GLU A 156 -7.34 -5.61 -6.42
N TYR A 157 -6.54 -6.18 -5.51
CA TYR A 157 -5.90 -5.52 -4.39
C TYR A 157 -4.40 -5.68 -4.49
N LEU A 158 -3.66 -4.59 -4.31
CA LEU A 158 -2.21 -4.58 -4.26
C LEU A 158 -1.75 -4.05 -2.90
N VAL A 159 -1.15 -4.91 -2.11
CA VAL A 159 -0.57 -4.57 -0.81
C VAL A 159 0.91 -4.33 -0.96
N LEU A 160 1.39 -3.18 -0.48
CA LEU A 160 2.81 -2.82 -0.48
C LEU A 160 3.25 -2.51 0.96
N ASP A 161 4.24 -3.25 1.43
CA ASP A 161 4.79 -3.05 2.77
C ASP A 161 6.06 -2.20 2.68
N GLU A 162 5.98 -0.93 3.13
CA GLU A 162 7.08 0.05 3.16
C GLU A 162 7.85 0.20 1.82
N PRO A 163 7.16 0.33 0.66
CA PRO A 163 7.80 0.21 -0.65
C PRO A 163 8.77 1.35 -0.96
N THR A 164 8.64 2.49 -0.29
CA THR A 164 9.49 3.69 -0.50
C THR A 164 10.69 3.74 0.43
N SER A 165 10.84 2.77 1.33
CA SER A 165 11.95 2.73 2.29
C SER A 165 13.30 2.60 1.58
N GLY A 166 14.21 3.54 1.84
CA GLY A 166 15.55 3.57 1.24
C GLY A 166 15.60 4.02 -0.22
N GLN A 167 14.49 4.55 -0.78
CA GLN A 167 14.46 5.16 -2.10
C GLN A 167 14.72 6.68 -2.01
N ASP A 168 15.32 7.23 -3.06
CA ASP A 168 15.45 8.69 -3.20
C ASP A 168 14.12 9.36 -3.62
N GLY A 169 14.10 10.69 -3.61
CA GLY A 169 12.88 11.44 -3.91
C GLY A 169 12.35 11.24 -5.34
N ARG A 170 13.24 10.94 -6.30
CA ARG A 170 12.85 10.71 -7.70
C ARG A 170 12.19 9.35 -7.88
N GLU A 171 12.77 8.32 -7.28
CA GLU A 171 12.21 6.97 -7.30
C GLU A 171 10.88 6.89 -6.54
N LYS A 172 10.77 7.57 -5.38
CA LYS A 172 9.50 7.71 -4.66
C LYS A 172 8.40 8.32 -5.55
N GLN A 173 8.69 9.43 -6.24
CA GLN A 173 7.72 10.06 -7.14
C GLN A 173 7.31 9.13 -8.29
N ARG A 174 8.25 8.37 -8.85
CA ARG A 174 7.99 7.42 -9.93
C ARG A 174 7.09 6.30 -9.45
N LEU A 175 7.35 5.77 -8.26
CA LEU A 175 6.52 4.74 -7.64
C LEU A 175 5.10 5.27 -7.34
N MET A 176 4.95 6.48 -6.78
CA MET A 176 3.63 7.05 -6.48
C MET A 176 2.81 7.30 -7.75
N LYS A 177 3.43 7.76 -8.84
CA LYS A 177 2.75 7.88 -10.15
C LYS A 177 2.29 6.53 -10.69
N LEU A 178 3.10 5.48 -10.51
CA LEU A 178 2.70 4.13 -10.86
C LEU A 178 1.46 3.70 -10.05
N MET A 179 1.46 3.90 -8.73
CA MET A 179 0.32 3.57 -7.87
C MET A 179 -0.95 4.33 -8.28
N GLU A 180 -0.84 5.64 -8.56
CA GLU A 180 -1.94 6.47 -9.05
C GLU A 180 -2.53 5.91 -10.36
N SER A 181 -1.66 5.56 -11.33
CA SER A 181 -2.11 4.97 -12.60
C SER A 181 -2.79 3.61 -12.42
N LEU A 182 -2.36 2.80 -11.46
CA LEU A 182 -2.97 1.50 -11.15
C LEU A 182 -4.33 1.68 -10.45
N GLN A 183 -4.44 2.66 -9.56
CA GLN A 183 -5.70 3.02 -8.93
C GLN A 183 -6.72 3.50 -9.98
N GLU A 184 -6.32 4.35 -10.92
CA GLU A 184 -7.18 4.80 -12.03
C GLU A 184 -7.68 3.63 -12.90
N LYS A 185 -6.91 2.53 -12.99
CA LYS A 185 -7.34 1.27 -13.64
C LYS A 185 -8.26 0.42 -12.75
N GLY A 186 -8.58 0.89 -11.54
CA GLY A 186 -9.51 0.24 -10.62
C GLY A 186 -8.86 -0.77 -9.67
N ILE A 187 -7.53 -0.78 -9.55
CA ILE A 187 -6.81 -1.58 -8.54
C ILE A 187 -6.88 -0.84 -7.21
N THR A 188 -7.20 -1.54 -6.15
CA THR A 188 -7.17 -1.00 -4.78
C THR A 188 -5.75 -1.10 -4.24
N ILE A 189 -5.19 0.03 -3.80
CA ILE A 189 -3.83 0.10 -3.25
C ILE A 189 -3.91 0.15 -1.72
N ILE A 190 -3.24 -0.80 -1.06
CA ILE A 190 -3.10 -0.83 0.41
C ILE A 190 -1.61 -0.64 0.71
N LEU A 191 -1.25 0.53 1.19
CA LEU A 191 0.13 0.96 1.42
C LEU A 191 0.44 0.98 2.91
N VAL A 192 1.31 0.12 3.40
CA VAL A 192 1.90 0.28 4.74
C VAL A 192 3.04 1.28 4.62
N THR A 193 2.97 2.39 5.35
CA THR A 193 4.02 3.41 5.31
C THR A 193 4.07 4.25 6.60
N HIS A 194 5.25 4.78 6.88
CA HIS A 194 5.49 5.82 7.88
C HIS A 194 5.80 7.19 7.23
N ASP A 195 5.77 7.28 5.89
CA ASP A 195 6.00 8.52 5.15
C ASP A 195 4.71 9.35 5.09
N MET A 196 4.60 10.30 6.03
CA MET A 196 3.40 11.14 6.16
C MET A 196 3.22 12.13 5.01
N ASP A 197 4.27 12.43 4.23
CA ASP A 197 4.12 13.24 3.01
C ASP A 197 3.32 12.46 1.95
N ILE A 198 3.60 11.16 1.79
CA ILE A 198 2.83 10.27 0.90
C ILE A 198 1.39 10.16 1.40
N VAL A 199 1.19 9.92 2.70
CA VAL A 199 -0.15 9.84 3.29
C VAL A 199 -0.96 11.09 3.01
N ALA A 200 -0.38 12.27 3.25
CA ALA A 200 -1.09 13.53 3.08
C ALA A 200 -1.41 13.86 1.62
N LYS A 201 -0.53 13.50 0.70
CA LYS A 201 -0.59 13.93 -0.70
C LYS A 201 -1.33 12.95 -1.60
N ASP A 202 -0.99 11.66 -1.47
CA ASP A 202 -1.30 10.66 -2.48
C ASP A 202 -2.42 9.68 -2.04
N CYS A 203 -2.67 9.51 -0.72
CA CYS A 203 -3.69 8.59 -0.23
C CYS A 203 -5.08 9.23 -0.14
N THR A 204 -6.11 8.44 -0.44
CA THR A 204 -7.52 8.84 -0.31
C THR A 204 -8.09 8.54 1.09
N ARG A 205 -7.48 7.59 1.79
CA ARG A 205 -7.88 7.16 3.14
C ARG A 205 -6.64 6.76 3.93
N VAL A 206 -6.67 6.99 5.24
CA VAL A 206 -5.60 6.58 6.15
C VAL A 206 -6.19 5.87 7.37
N ILE A 207 -5.61 4.73 7.69
CA ILE A 207 -5.93 3.92 8.86
C ILE A 207 -4.73 3.99 9.81
N VAL A 208 -4.96 4.40 11.05
CA VAL A 208 -3.93 4.44 12.08
C VAL A 208 -4.15 3.31 13.07
N ILE A 209 -3.12 2.48 13.24
CA ILE A 209 -3.11 1.41 14.24
C ILE A 209 -2.23 1.85 15.42
N ALA A 210 -2.78 1.86 16.62
CA ALA A 210 -2.06 2.10 17.84
C ALA A 210 -2.65 1.24 18.97
N GLU A 211 -1.82 0.85 19.94
CA GLU A 211 -2.27 0.08 21.11
C GLU A 211 -3.11 -1.17 20.74
N HIS A 212 -2.74 -1.83 19.62
CA HIS A 212 -3.37 -3.05 19.11
C HIS A 212 -4.76 -2.86 18.46
N GLU A 213 -5.23 -1.61 18.32
CA GLU A 213 -6.56 -1.26 17.82
C GLU A 213 -6.45 -0.22 16.67
N ILE A 214 -7.58 0.00 15.97
CA ILE A 214 -7.72 1.10 15.01
C ILE A 214 -8.12 2.34 15.80
N VAL A 215 -7.25 3.35 15.83
CA VAL A 215 -7.49 4.60 16.53
C VAL A 215 -7.97 5.72 15.60
N PHE A 216 -7.79 5.55 14.31
CA PHE A 216 -8.29 6.48 13.30
C PHE A 216 -8.52 5.74 11.97
N ASP A 217 -9.60 6.10 11.28
CA ASP A 217 -9.94 5.64 9.93
C ASP A 217 -10.71 6.76 9.22
N GLY A 218 -10.10 7.41 8.23
CA GLY A 218 -10.71 8.54 7.55
C GLY A 218 -9.79 9.19 6.51
N HIS A 219 -10.21 10.36 6.01
CA HIS A 219 -9.41 11.09 5.02
C HIS A 219 -8.16 11.74 5.67
N PRO A 220 -7.00 11.83 4.98
CA PRO A 220 -5.79 12.44 5.54
C PRO A 220 -5.98 13.87 6.07
N SER A 221 -6.86 14.69 5.47
CA SER A 221 -7.15 16.02 5.97
C SER A 221 -7.79 16.03 7.36
N GLU A 222 -8.57 15.00 7.69
CA GLU A 222 -9.17 14.83 9.00
C GLU A 222 -8.12 14.40 10.02
N LEU A 223 -7.25 13.43 9.66
CA LEU A 223 -6.13 13.02 10.51
C LEU A 223 -5.27 14.21 10.95
N PHE A 224 -4.97 15.11 10.01
CA PHE A 224 -4.11 16.27 10.26
C PHE A 224 -4.90 17.54 10.65
N SER A 225 -6.19 17.45 10.95
CA SER A 225 -7.02 18.56 11.45
C SER A 225 -6.60 18.98 12.86
N ALA A 226 -7.22 20.05 13.36
CA ALA A 226 -6.99 20.52 14.73
C ALA A 226 -7.64 19.62 15.79
N GLU A 227 -8.60 18.81 15.40
CA GLU A 227 -9.36 17.92 16.28
C GLU A 227 -8.58 16.63 16.63
N ASN A 228 -7.65 16.23 15.76
CA ASN A 228 -6.83 15.05 15.95
C ASN A 228 -5.40 15.42 16.37
N ARG A 229 -4.77 14.52 17.10
CA ARG A 229 -3.40 14.65 17.63
C ARG A 229 -2.56 13.47 17.17
N PRO A 230 -2.16 13.42 15.87
CA PRO A 230 -1.39 12.31 15.31
C PRO A 230 -0.07 12.04 16.07
N GLU A 231 0.49 13.05 16.76
CA GLU A 231 1.69 12.87 17.59
C GLU A 231 1.44 11.90 18.77
N ASP A 232 0.23 11.83 19.31
CA ASP A 232 -0.10 10.90 20.39
C ASP A 232 0.03 9.44 19.91
N TRP A 233 -0.17 9.21 18.61
CA TRP A 233 0.02 7.93 17.93
C TRP A 233 1.42 7.75 17.34
N GLY A 234 2.35 8.70 17.59
CA GLY A 234 3.73 8.67 17.09
C GLY A 234 3.90 9.06 15.65
N LEU A 235 2.90 9.76 15.07
CA LEU A 235 2.95 10.25 13.70
C LEU A 235 3.38 11.72 13.66
N ALA A 236 4.24 12.07 12.70
CA ALA A 236 4.67 13.44 12.51
C ALA A 236 3.78 14.17 11.50
N TYR A 237 3.52 15.46 11.70
CA TYR A 237 2.90 16.27 10.65
C TYR A 237 3.84 16.43 9.46
N PRO A 238 3.37 16.22 8.21
CA PRO A 238 4.10 16.62 7.02
C PRO A 238 4.51 18.10 7.06
N PRO A 239 5.68 18.48 6.54
CA PRO A 239 6.14 19.86 6.54
C PRO A 239 5.12 20.86 5.97
N ALA A 240 4.48 20.53 4.85
CA ALA A 240 3.47 21.40 4.21
C ALA A 240 2.23 21.56 5.09
N VAL A 241 1.72 20.49 5.68
CA VAL A 241 0.59 20.53 6.61
C VAL A 241 0.93 21.40 7.84
N ARG A 242 2.11 21.18 8.43
CA ARG A 242 2.58 21.94 9.58
C ARG A 242 2.71 23.44 9.30
N LEU A 243 3.14 23.81 8.08
CA LEU A 243 3.20 25.21 7.64
C LEU A 243 1.79 25.77 7.38
N GLY A 244 0.91 25.02 6.72
CA GLY A 244 -0.47 25.41 6.47
C GLY A 244 -1.24 25.73 7.75
N ARG A 245 -1.06 24.91 8.80
CA ARG A 245 -1.65 25.14 10.13
C ARG A 245 -1.24 26.47 10.78
N LYS A 246 -0.14 27.10 10.33
CA LYS A 246 0.32 28.42 10.82
C LYS A 246 -0.27 29.57 10.02
N LEU A 247 -0.95 29.30 8.91
CA LEU A 247 -1.62 30.34 8.12
C LEU A 247 -2.99 30.68 8.72
N PRO A 248 -3.50 31.89 8.51
CA PRO A 248 -4.89 32.25 8.83
C PRO A 248 -5.87 31.25 8.18
N GLY A 249 -6.85 30.76 8.97
CA GLY A 249 -7.81 29.76 8.52
C GLY A 249 -7.26 28.32 8.50
N SER A 250 -5.99 28.10 8.86
CA SER A 250 -5.34 26.78 8.98
C SER A 250 -5.63 25.83 7.82
N PRO A 251 -5.38 26.22 6.54
CA PRO A 251 -5.73 25.38 5.39
C PRO A 251 -4.96 24.08 5.39
N TYR A 252 -5.61 22.99 4.99
CA TYR A 252 -4.95 21.72 4.75
C TYR A 252 -4.08 21.80 3.49
N CYS A 253 -2.76 21.85 3.68
CA CYS A 253 -1.78 21.87 2.60
C CYS A 253 -1.17 20.49 2.44
N LYS A 254 -1.70 19.67 1.54
CA LYS A 254 -1.24 18.29 1.33
C LYS A 254 0.20 18.19 0.82
N ASP A 255 0.72 19.24 0.18
CA ASP A 255 2.09 19.36 -0.33
C ASP A 255 2.56 20.83 -0.33
N MET A 256 3.84 21.05 -0.65
CA MET A 256 4.41 22.40 -0.68
C MET A 256 3.79 23.29 -1.77
N ASN A 257 3.29 22.74 -2.87
CA ASN A 257 2.61 23.51 -3.91
C ASN A 257 1.27 24.03 -3.38
N ALA A 258 0.52 23.20 -2.65
CA ALA A 258 -0.72 23.62 -1.98
C ALA A 258 -0.45 24.72 -0.92
N PHE A 259 0.64 24.57 -0.14
CA PHE A 259 1.06 25.61 0.80
C PHE A 259 1.41 26.92 0.10
N CYS A 260 2.22 26.88 -0.96
CA CYS A 260 2.59 28.09 -1.71
C CYS A 260 1.35 28.79 -2.27
N ARG A 261 0.39 28.05 -2.84
CA ARG A 261 -0.88 28.64 -3.32
C ARG A 261 -1.63 29.35 -2.21
N ALA A 262 -1.90 28.66 -1.09
CA ALA A 262 -2.60 29.25 0.04
C ALA A 262 -1.90 30.50 0.60
N PHE A 263 -0.56 30.49 0.64
CA PHE A 263 0.23 31.63 1.09
C PHE A 263 0.15 32.83 0.14
N TYR A 264 0.19 32.60 -1.20
CA TYR A 264 0.06 33.66 -2.19
C TYR A 264 -1.35 34.29 -2.20
N GLU A 265 -2.39 33.46 -2.08
CA GLU A 265 -3.78 33.93 -1.99
C GLU A 265 -3.97 34.87 -0.78
N LEU A 266 -3.40 34.53 0.38
CA LEU A 266 -3.43 35.39 1.57
C LEU A 266 -2.72 36.75 1.39
N LYS A 267 -1.73 36.81 0.49
CA LYS A 267 -1.04 38.08 0.16
C LYS A 267 -1.72 38.90 -0.95
N GLY A 268 -2.90 38.48 -1.43
CA GLY A 268 -3.62 39.16 -2.51
C GLY A 268 -3.00 38.94 -3.90
N GLY A 269 -2.11 37.98 -4.06
CA GLY A 269 -1.53 37.56 -5.35
C GLY A 269 -2.40 36.52 -6.04
N LYS A 270 -2.54 36.63 -7.37
CA LYS A 270 -3.03 35.54 -8.21
C LYS A 270 -1.80 34.79 -8.71
N ILE A 271 -1.82 33.44 -8.62
CA ILE A 271 -0.84 32.59 -9.31
C ILE A 271 -1.37 32.42 -10.73
N GLU A 272 -0.63 32.93 -11.72
CA GLU A 272 -0.85 32.62 -13.15
C GLU A 272 -0.48 31.17 -13.47
#